data_7e0403408475c79da6adab0d1beaa3e8
#
_entry.id   7e0403408475c79da6adab0d1beaa3e8
#
_cell.length_a   1.000
_cell.length_b   1.000
_cell.length_c   1.000
_cell.angle_alpha   90.00
_cell.angle_beta   90.00
_cell.angle_gamma   90.00
#
_symmetry.space_group_name_H-M   'P 1'
#
loop_
_entity.id
_entity.type
_entity.pdbx_description
1 polymer ?
#
loop_
_entity_poly.entity_id
_entity_poly.type
_entity_poly.pdbx_seq_one_letter_code
_entity_poly.pdbx_strand_id
1 'polypeptide(L)'
;PPGAIDIGLVRLKREVDPEAACEELRPLLGSEARIFTQQQLLQAEVDYLRQAHPLDFIFGMGAAVGFFIGFVVVYQILYTEVTNHLPHFATMKAMGFSDGFLMRVVLSQALMLSLLGFFPGFLLALAVYAIAENAIQMPFVMTWRRAIGVLLLTLIMCGMSGLIAVRKARTADPADVF
;
A
#
# COMPACT_ATOMS: atom_id res chain seq x y z
N PRO A 1 -26.98 -14.62 33.05
CA PRO A 1 -28.29 -14.63 33.74
C PRO A 1 -29.32 -14.01 32.80
N PRO A 2 -30.56 -14.53 32.75
CA PRO A 2 -31.61 -13.94 31.91
C PRO A 2 -31.93 -12.52 32.46
N GLY A 3 -31.69 -11.50 31.63
CA GLY A 3 -31.88 -10.09 31.99
C GLY A 3 -30.64 -9.20 31.98
N ALA A 4 -29.47 -9.74 31.65
CA ALA A 4 -28.28 -8.91 31.44
C ALA A 4 -28.36 -8.28 30.03
N ILE A 5 -28.19 -6.97 29.97
CA ILE A 5 -28.08 -6.22 28.70
C ILE A 5 -26.61 -5.96 28.46
N ASP A 6 -26.08 -6.53 27.39
CA ASP A 6 -24.66 -6.36 27.05
C ASP A 6 -24.38 -4.97 26.44
N ILE A 7 -25.31 -4.44 25.65
CA ILE A 7 -25.20 -3.11 25.02
C ILE A 7 -26.55 -2.41 25.07
N GLY A 8 -26.57 -1.18 25.61
CA GLY A 8 -27.73 -0.29 25.60
C GLY A 8 -27.48 0.94 24.70
N LEU A 9 -28.42 1.29 23.84
CA LEU A 9 -28.36 2.48 23.01
C LEU A 9 -29.26 3.58 23.56
N VAL A 10 -28.67 4.74 23.85
CA VAL A 10 -29.39 5.94 24.26
C VAL A 10 -29.44 6.94 23.11
N ARG A 11 -30.64 7.29 22.66
CA ARG A 11 -30.82 8.27 21.61
C ARG A 11 -31.01 9.66 22.21
N LEU A 12 -30.07 10.54 21.93
CA LEU A 12 -30.10 11.93 22.38
C LEU A 12 -31.02 12.78 21.47
N LYS A 13 -31.60 13.86 22.04
CA LYS A 13 -32.27 14.89 21.24
C LYS A 13 -31.23 15.67 20.43
N ARG A 14 -31.65 16.22 19.28
CA ARG A 14 -30.76 16.88 18.31
C ARG A 14 -29.96 18.08 18.83
N GLU A 15 -30.33 18.64 19.97
CA GLU A 15 -29.73 19.84 20.56
C GLU A 15 -28.73 19.54 21.69
N VAL A 16 -28.55 18.26 22.06
CA VAL A 16 -27.69 17.85 23.18
C VAL A 16 -26.35 17.38 22.65
N ASP A 17 -25.28 17.94 23.20
CA ASP A 17 -23.92 17.51 22.90
C ASP A 17 -23.66 16.10 23.46
N PRO A 18 -23.26 15.12 22.64
CA PRO A 18 -23.02 13.75 23.08
C PRO A 18 -21.94 13.62 24.18
N GLU A 19 -20.93 14.48 24.16
CA GLU A 19 -19.84 14.44 25.15
C GLU A 19 -20.32 14.93 26.52
N ALA A 20 -21.06 16.04 26.58
CA ALA A 20 -21.63 16.57 27.79
C ALA A 20 -22.63 15.59 28.41
N ALA A 21 -23.50 14.97 27.58
CA ALA A 21 -24.43 13.97 28.05
C ALA A 21 -23.75 12.72 28.65
N CYS A 22 -22.62 12.31 28.10
CA CYS A 22 -21.82 11.20 28.63
C CYS A 22 -21.25 11.52 30.02
N GLU A 23 -20.77 12.76 30.23
CA GLU A 23 -20.24 13.19 31.53
C GLU A 23 -21.32 13.27 32.62
N GLU A 24 -22.52 13.75 32.29
CA GLU A 24 -23.64 13.79 33.20
C GLU A 24 -24.21 12.41 33.58
N LEU A 25 -24.20 11.47 32.64
CA LEU A 25 -24.72 10.12 32.87
C LEU A 25 -23.69 9.19 33.56
N ARG A 26 -22.40 9.48 33.47
CA ARG A 26 -21.35 8.65 34.05
C ARG A 26 -21.52 8.41 35.57
N PRO A 27 -21.83 9.40 36.41
CA PRO A 27 -22.03 9.19 37.86
C PRO A 27 -23.29 8.40 38.20
N LEU A 28 -24.27 8.35 37.28
CA LEU A 28 -25.55 7.65 37.47
C LEU A 28 -25.48 6.15 37.20
N LEU A 29 -24.50 5.70 36.42
CA LEU A 29 -24.39 4.30 35.96
C LEU A 29 -23.56 3.40 36.86
N GLY A 30 -22.89 3.93 37.90
CA GLY A 30 -22.04 3.14 38.78
C GLY A 30 -20.81 2.53 38.07
N SER A 31 -20.17 1.55 38.72
CA SER A 31 -18.94 0.92 38.21
C SER A 31 -19.19 -0.23 37.20
N GLU A 32 -20.43 -0.66 37.05
CA GLU A 32 -20.78 -1.85 36.25
C GLU A 32 -21.05 -1.54 34.75
N ALA A 33 -21.34 -0.27 34.42
CA ALA A 33 -21.62 0.15 33.07
C ALA A 33 -20.67 1.25 32.62
N ARG A 34 -20.19 1.16 31.34
CA ARG A 34 -19.39 2.20 30.70
C ARG A 34 -20.20 2.87 29.62
N ILE A 35 -20.21 4.18 29.63
CA ILE A 35 -20.87 4.98 28.59
C ILE A 35 -19.81 5.50 27.63
N PHE A 36 -20.11 5.37 26.34
CA PHE A 36 -19.27 5.85 25.27
C PHE A 36 -20.11 6.64 24.27
N THR A 37 -19.54 7.70 23.72
CA THR A 37 -20.07 8.27 22.48
C THR A 37 -19.84 7.30 21.33
N GLN A 38 -20.61 7.44 20.24
CA GLN A 38 -20.42 6.60 19.05
C GLN A 38 -18.96 6.61 18.54
N GLN A 39 -18.31 7.78 18.58
CA GLN A 39 -16.91 7.90 18.15
C GLN A 39 -15.94 7.22 19.12
N GLN A 40 -16.15 7.38 20.41
CA GLN A 40 -15.33 6.74 21.45
C GLN A 40 -15.49 5.21 21.43
N LEU A 41 -16.71 4.71 21.20
CA LEU A 41 -16.96 3.27 21.06
C LEU A 41 -16.23 2.71 19.86
N LEU A 42 -16.33 3.36 18.70
CA LEU A 42 -15.62 2.95 17.48
C LEU A 42 -14.10 2.95 17.67
N GLN A 43 -13.56 3.95 18.35
CA GLN A 43 -12.13 4.00 18.65
C GLN A 43 -11.70 2.90 19.62
N ALA A 44 -12.46 2.68 20.70
CA ALA A 44 -12.19 1.62 21.67
C ALA A 44 -12.26 0.22 21.02
N GLU A 45 -13.20 0.01 20.10
CA GLU A 45 -13.35 -1.25 19.36
C GLU A 45 -12.20 -1.46 18.39
N VAL A 46 -11.78 -0.42 17.66
CA VAL A 46 -10.59 -0.47 16.78
C VAL A 46 -9.31 -0.74 17.56
N ASP A 47 -9.13 -0.09 18.73
CA ASP A 47 -7.95 -0.30 19.56
C ASP A 47 -7.94 -1.69 20.21
N TYR A 48 -9.10 -2.21 20.61
CA TYR A 48 -9.24 -3.58 21.09
C TYR A 48 -8.89 -4.60 20.00
N LEU A 49 -9.40 -4.41 18.77
CA LEU A 49 -9.08 -5.28 17.63
C LEU A 49 -7.60 -5.24 17.27
N ARG A 50 -6.97 -4.06 17.35
CA ARG A 50 -5.52 -3.92 17.12
C ARG A 50 -4.68 -4.64 18.16
N GLN A 51 -5.10 -4.59 19.44
CA GLN A 51 -4.38 -5.26 20.53
C GLN A 51 -4.65 -6.78 20.57
N ALA A 52 -5.88 -7.19 20.29
CA ALA A 52 -6.28 -8.60 20.31
C ALA A 52 -5.81 -9.39 19.10
N HIS A 53 -5.66 -8.74 17.94
CA HIS A 53 -5.26 -9.39 16.71
C HIS A 53 -4.21 -8.54 16.01
N PRO A 54 -2.96 -9.02 15.88
CA PRO A 54 -1.89 -8.31 15.16
C PRO A 54 -2.09 -8.38 13.63
N LEU A 55 -3.32 -8.09 13.17
CA LEU A 55 -3.68 -8.14 11.75
C LEU A 55 -2.85 -7.14 10.94
N ASP A 56 -2.63 -5.94 11.51
CA ASP A 56 -1.80 -4.92 10.86
C ASP A 56 -0.36 -5.42 10.62
N PHE A 57 0.19 -6.22 11.56
CA PHE A 57 1.50 -6.83 11.39
C PHE A 57 1.51 -7.89 10.29
N ILE A 58 0.50 -8.78 10.26
CA ILE A 58 0.40 -9.85 9.26
C ILE A 58 0.24 -9.25 7.85
N PHE A 59 -0.68 -8.30 7.68
CA PHE A 59 -0.88 -7.62 6.39
C PHE A 59 0.31 -6.77 6.00
N GLY A 60 0.93 -6.07 6.96
CA GLY A 60 2.14 -5.28 6.74
C GLY A 60 3.31 -6.15 6.28
N MET A 61 3.51 -7.32 6.91
CA MET A 61 4.54 -8.27 6.52
C MET A 61 4.26 -8.87 5.13
N GLY A 62 3.01 -9.23 4.84
CA GLY A 62 2.63 -9.69 3.50
C GLY A 62 2.88 -8.65 2.42
N ALA A 63 2.55 -7.39 2.69
CA ALA A 63 2.82 -6.27 1.78
C ALA A 63 4.33 -6.05 1.58
N ALA A 64 5.13 -6.15 2.65
CA ALA A 64 6.59 -6.00 2.58
C ALA A 64 7.23 -7.12 1.74
N VAL A 65 6.81 -8.37 1.93
CA VAL A 65 7.29 -9.51 1.14
C VAL A 65 6.88 -9.34 -0.33
N GLY A 66 5.64 -8.98 -0.60
CA GLY A 66 5.16 -8.72 -1.97
C GLY A 66 5.93 -7.59 -2.65
N PHE A 67 6.22 -6.52 -1.92
CA PHE A 67 7.04 -5.41 -2.41
C PHE A 67 8.47 -5.87 -2.74
N PHE A 68 9.10 -6.66 -1.87
CA PHE A 68 10.45 -7.16 -2.09
C PHE A 68 10.54 -8.10 -3.30
N ILE A 69 9.58 -9.04 -3.43
CA ILE A 69 9.50 -9.92 -4.60
C ILE A 69 9.31 -9.10 -5.87
N GLY A 70 8.38 -8.15 -5.87
CA GLY A 70 8.15 -7.26 -7.00
C GLY A 70 9.39 -6.47 -7.38
N PHE A 71 10.13 -5.94 -6.40
CA PHE A 71 11.40 -5.23 -6.62
C PHE A 71 12.43 -6.12 -7.32
N VAL A 72 12.63 -7.36 -6.84
CA VAL A 72 13.59 -8.30 -7.41
C VAL A 72 13.22 -8.68 -8.85
N VAL A 73 11.94 -8.95 -9.10
CA VAL A 73 11.46 -9.31 -10.44
C VAL A 73 11.64 -8.16 -11.43
N VAL A 74 11.24 -6.93 -11.05
CA VAL A 74 11.42 -5.74 -11.89
C VAL A 74 12.90 -5.47 -12.15
N TYR A 75 13.74 -5.59 -11.12
CA TYR A 75 15.18 -5.47 -11.26
C TYR A 75 15.72 -6.48 -12.27
N GLN A 76 15.32 -7.75 -12.18
CA GLN A 76 15.78 -8.81 -13.07
C GLN A 76 15.36 -8.56 -14.53
N ILE A 77 14.10 -8.13 -14.75
CA ILE A 77 13.60 -7.79 -16.09
C ILE A 77 14.42 -6.64 -16.70
N LEU A 78 14.58 -5.53 -15.97
CA LEU A 78 15.31 -4.37 -16.45
C LEU A 78 16.81 -4.66 -16.64
N TYR A 79 17.41 -5.47 -15.75
CA TYR A 79 18.80 -5.89 -15.90
C TYR A 79 19.02 -6.71 -17.19
N THR A 80 18.14 -7.69 -17.43
CA THR A 80 18.20 -8.52 -18.66
C THR A 80 18.01 -7.66 -19.90
N GLU A 81 17.05 -6.75 -19.88
CA GLU A 81 16.78 -5.83 -20.99
C GLU A 81 18.00 -4.94 -21.31
N VAL A 82 18.59 -4.33 -20.27
CA VAL A 82 19.80 -3.51 -20.45
C VAL A 82 20.96 -4.34 -20.96
N THR A 83 21.14 -5.56 -20.45
CA THR A 83 22.24 -6.45 -20.87
C THR A 83 22.09 -6.88 -22.33
N ASN A 84 20.88 -7.22 -22.77
CA ASN A 84 20.60 -7.59 -24.15
C ASN A 84 20.84 -6.43 -25.14
N HIS A 85 20.68 -5.19 -24.69
CA HIS A 85 20.87 -4.00 -25.49
C HIS A 85 22.25 -3.35 -25.32
N LEU A 86 23.16 -3.94 -24.53
CA LEU A 86 24.52 -3.41 -24.34
C LEU A 86 25.27 -3.12 -25.64
N PRO A 87 25.23 -3.99 -26.71
CA PRO A 87 25.91 -3.67 -27.97
C PRO A 87 25.36 -2.40 -28.65
N HIS A 88 24.06 -2.18 -28.57
CA HIS A 88 23.43 -0.96 -29.10
C HIS A 88 23.82 0.28 -28.30
N PHE A 89 23.95 0.14 -26.98
CA PHE A 89 24.40 1.22 -26.11
C PHE A 89 25.89 1.54 -26.35
N ALA A 90 26.74 0.54 -26.62
CA ALA A 90 28.13 0.76 -26.95
C ALA A 90 28.29 1.54 -28.28
N THR A 91 27.50 1.21 -29.31
CA THR A 91 27.50 1.98 -30.56
C THR A 91 27.01 3.41 -30.40
N MET A 92 25.96 3.63 -29.60
CA MET A 92 25.48 4.98 -29.30
C MET A 92 26.56 5.79 -28.55
N LYS A 93 27.27 5.17 -27.60
CA LYS A 93 28.36 5.81 -26.86
C LYS A 93 29.53 6.17 -27.77
N ALA A 94 29.86 5.31 -28.76
CA ALA A 94 30.87 5.60 -29.76
C ALA A 94 30.46 6.79 -30.68
N MET A 95 29.16 7.01 -30.90
CA MET A 95 28.61 8.18 -31.62
C MET A 95 28.56 9.46 -30.76
N GLY A 96 29.03 9.42 -29.50
CA GLY A 96 29.10 10.60 -28.59
C GLY A 96 27.90 10.82 -27.67
N PHE A 97 26.97 9.86 -27.58
CA PHE A 97 25.87 9.96 -26.62
C PHE A 97 26.38 9.80 -25.18
N SER A 98 25.89 10.66 -24.30
CA SER A 98 26.29 10.66 -22.89
C SER A 98 25.63 9.50 -22.12
N ASP A 99 26.32 9.05 -21.08
CA ASP A 99 25.80 8.05 -20.14
C ASP A 99 24.45 8.45 -19.51
N GLY A 100 24.19 9.74 -19.35
CA GLY A 100 22.92 10.27 -18.88
C GLY A 100 21.74 10.01 -19.82
N PHE A 101 22.02 9.91 -21.12
CA PHE A 101 21.01 9.55 -22.11
C PHE A 101 20.53 8.12 -21.92
N LEU A 102 21.46 7.17 -21.76
CA LEU A 102 21.15 5.77 -21.49
C LEU A 102 20.33 5.61 -20.20
N MET A 103 20.74 6.31 -19.15
CA MET A 103 20.02 6.30 -17.87
C MET A 103 18.58 6.77 -18.05
N ARG A 104 18.36 7.81 -18.84
CA ARG A 104 17.04 8.38 -19.10
C ARG A 104 16.16 7.41 -19.90
N VAL A 105 16.73 6.69 -20.86
CA VAL A 105 16.02 5.66 -21.64
C VAL A 105 15.51 4.54 -20.72
N VAL A 106 16.39 3.97 -19.90
CA VAL A 106 16.00 2.88 -18.97
C VAL A 106 15.01 3.35 -17.92
N LEU A 107 15.17 4.58 -17.43
CA LEU A 107 14.22 5.14 -16.46
C LEU A 107 12.84 5.39 -17.09
N SER A 108 12.77 5.84 -18.35
CA SER A 108 11.50 5.97 -19.07
C SER A 108 10.82 4.61 -19.27
N GLN A 109 11.60 3.57 -19.56
CA GLN A 109 11.12 2.19 -19.69
C GLN A 109 10.59 1.66 -18.34
N ALA A 110 11.30 1.91 -17.24
CA ALA A 110 10.84 1.57 -15.90
C ALA A 110 9.52 2.28 -15.52
N LEU A 111 9.39 3.56 -15.91
CA LEU A 111 8.15 4.33 -15.71
C LEU A 111 6.98 3.75 -16.53
N MET A 112 7.19 3.42 -17.80
CA MET A 112 6.16 2.78 -18.63
C MET A 112 5.74 1.43 -18.04
N LEU A 113 6.70 0.61 -17.62
CA LEU A 113 6.43 -0.69 -16.99
C LEU A 113 5.61 -0.54 -15.70
N SER A 114 5.93 0.46 -14.88
CA SER A 114 5.21 0.73 -13.63
C SER A 114 3.76 1.15 -13.88
N LEU A 115 3.51 2.00 -14.88
CA LEU A 115 2.16 2.43 -15.24
C LEU A 115 1.35 1.27 -15.83
N LEU A 116 1.93 0.52 -16.77
CA LEU A 116 1.28 -0.65 -17.38
C LEU A 116 0.96 -1.73 -16.34
N GLY A 117 1.82 -1.94 -15.34
CA GLY A 117 1.58 -2.89 -14.26
C GLY A 117 0.58 -2.39 -13.22
N PHE A 118 0.56 -1.08 -12.96
CA PHE A 118 -0.35 -0.49 -11.99
C PHE A 118 -1.83 -0.64 -12.41
N PHE A 119 -2.16 -0.39 -13.68
CA PHE A 119 -3.55 -0.45 -14.16
C PHE A 119 -4.23 -1.81 -13.92
N PRO A 120 -3.69 -2.94 -14.40
CA PRO A 120 -4.30 -4.24 -14.16
C PRO A 120 -4.28 -4.61 -12.67
N GLY A 121 -3.22 -4.28 -11.94
CA GLY A 121 -3.14 -4.49 -10.49
C GLY A 121 -4.22 -3.71 -9.73
N PHE A 122 -4.47 -2.47 -10.11
CA PHE A 122 -5.52 -1.64 -9.54
C PHE A 122 -6.92 -2.19 -9.84
N LEU A 123 -7.18 -2.66 -11.08
CA LEU A 123 -8.45 -3.29 -11.45
C LEU A 123 -8.69 -4.59 -10.67
N LEU A 124 -7.66 -5.41 -10.50
CA LEU A 124 -7.75 -6.62 -9.67
C LEU A 124 -8.04 -6.28 -8.21
N ALA A 125 -7.39 -5.26 -7.66
CA ALA A 125 -7.66 -4.80 -6.30
C ALA A 125 -9.11 -4.35 -6.15
N LEU A 126 -9.65 -3.57 -7.09
CA LEU A 126 -11.07 -3.16 -7.07
C LEU A 126 -12.01 -4.36 -7.14
N ALA A 127 -11.70 -5.36 -7.97
CA ALA A 127 -12.50 -6.59 -8.07
C ALA A 127 -12.50 -7.35 -6.73
N VAL A 128 -11.34 -7.48 -6.07
CA VAL A 128 -11.23 -8.11 -4.75
C VAL A 128 -12.01 -7.33 -3.69
N TYR A 129 -11.94 -5.99 -3.69
CA TYR A 129 -12.76 -5.16 -2.79
C TYR A 129 -14.26 -5.37 -3.01
N ALA A 130 -14.73 -5.42 -4.26
CA ALA A 130 -16.13 -5.66 -4.57
C ALA A 130 -16.61 -7.05 -4.13
N ILE A 131 -15.78 -8.08 -4.28
CA ILE A 131 -16.08 -9.44 -3.81
C ILE A 131 -16.13 -9.47 -2.28
N ALA A 132 -15.17 -8.82 -1.61
CA ALA A 132 -15.10 -8.78 -0.16
C ALA A 132 -16.30 -8.02 0.45
N GLU A 133 -16.73 -6.91 -0.16
CA GLU A 133 -17.90 -6.15 0.26
C GLU A 133 -19.17 -7.01 0.20
N ASN A 134 -19.35 -7.77 -0.89
CA ASN A 134 -20.50 -8.66 -1.05
C ASN A 134 -20.47 -9.87 -0.08
N ALA A 135 -19.28 -10.39 0.24
CA ALA A 135 -19.13 -11.56 1.09
C ALA A 135 -19.25 -11.23 2.59
N ILE A 136 -18.72 -10.08 3.02
CA ILE A 136 -18.59 -9.73 4.45
C ILE A 136 -19.64 -8.69 4.87
N GLN A 137 -20.35 -8.07 3.91
CA GLN A 137 -21.34 -7.00 4.13
C GLN A 137 -20.78 -5.79 4.91
N MET A 138 -19.46 -5.58 4.82
CA MET A 138 -18.78 -4.40 5.35
C MET A 138 -18.41 -3.46 4.20
N PRO A 139 -18.60 -2.14 4.34
CA PRO A 139 -18.23 -1.17 3.30
C PRO A 139 -16.71 -1.04 3.23
N PHE A 140 -16.09 -1.80 2.35
CA PHE A 140 -14.68 -1.64 2.01
C PHE A 140 -14.51 -0.55 0.96
N VAL A 141 -14.23 0.67 1.39
CA VAL A 141 -14.03 1.80 0.47
C VAL A 141 -12.55 1.96 0.16
N MET A 142 -12.19 1.83 -1.11
CA MET A 142 -10.84 2.17 -1.57
C MET A 142 -10.68 3.70 -1.56
N THR A 143 -9.89 4.21 -0.64
CA THR A 143 -9.63 5.64 -0.53
C THR A 143 -8.64 6.08 -1.61
N TRP A 144 -8.91 7.19 -2.29
CA TRP A 144 -8.02 7.80 -3.29
C TRP A 144 -6.59 7.99 -2.80
N ARG A 145 -6.42 8.35 -1.53
CA ARG A 145 -5.10 8.48 -0.88
C ARG A 145 -4.31 7.17 -0.90
N ARG A 146 -4.97 6.02 -0.71
CA ARG A 146 -4.33 4.69 -0.78
C ARG A 146 -3.91 4.36 -2.20
N ALA A 147 -4.75 4.64 -3.19
CA ALA A 147 -4.43 4.41 -4.60
C ALA A 147 -3.20 5.21 -5.04
N ILE A 148 -3.13 6.51 -4.70
CA ILE A 148 -1.98 7.37 -4.97
C ILE A 148 -0.74 6.86 -4.23
N GLY A 149 -0.87 6.45 -2.96
CA GLY A 149 0.24 5.91 -2.18
C GLY A 149 0.86 4.67 -2.83
N VAL A 150 0.02 3.73 -3.29
CA VAL A 150 0.49 2.53 -4.00
C VAL A 150 1.14 2.89 -5.32
N LEU A 151 0.56 3.82 -6.10
CA LEU A 151 1.15 4.29 -7.35
C LEU A 151 2.54 4.89 -7.13
N LEU A 152 2.69 5.78 -6.15
CA LEU A 152 3.97 6.40 -5.82
C LEU A 152 5.00 5.35 -5.38
N LEU A 153 4.58 4.40 -4.54
CA LEU A 153 5.45 3.31 -4.09
C LEU A 153 5.92 2.44 -5.27
N THR A 154 5.03 2.12 -6.21
CA THR A 154 5.36 1.36 -7.43
C THR A 154 6.33 2.13 -8.32
N LEU A 155 6.12 3.43 -8.52
CA LEU A 155 7.03 4.29 -9.28
C LEU A 155 8.43 4.35 -8.66
N ILE A 156 8.51 4.52 -7.34
CA ILE A 156 9.79 4.53 -6.61
C ILE A 156 10.49 3.18 -6.74
N MET A 157 9.76 2.08 -6.55
CA MET A 157 10.28 0.73 -6.67
C MET A 157 10.87 0.46 -8.06
N CYS A 158 10.11 0.76 -9.12
CA CYS A 158 10.56 0.56 -10.51
C CYS A 158 11.74 1.49 -10.86
N GLY A 159 11.70 2.74 -10.41
CA GLY A 159 12.79 3.69 -10.61
C GLY A 159 14.09 3.25 -9.95
N MET A 160 14.03 2.82 -8.70
CA MET A 160 15.19 2.29 -7.97
C MET A 160 15.75 1.02 -8.62
N SER A 161 14.88 0.08 -9.00
CA SER A 161 15.28 -1.14 -9.72
C SER A 161 16.00 -0.83 -11.02
N GLY A 162 15.45 0.11 -11.81
CA GLY A 162 16.06 0.57 -13.07
C GLY A 162 17.43 1.22 -12.86
N LEU A 163 17.56 2.06 -11.83
CA LEU A 163 18.84 2.71 -11.50
C LEU A 163 19.93 1.68 -11.15
N ILE A 164 19.58 0.68 -10.32
CA ILE A 164 20.51 -0.37 -9.90
C ILE A 164 20.86 -1.27 -11.10
N ALA A 165 19.87 -1.63 -11.95
CA ALA A 165 20.08 -2.44 -13.14
C ALA A 165 21.09 -1.80 -14.09
N VAL A 166 20.94 -0.49 -14.39
CA VAL A 166 21.88 0.25 -15.25
C VAL A 166 23.28 0.31 -14.62
N ARG A 167 23.37 0.62 -13.33
CA ARG A 167 24.68 0.69 -12.66
C ARG A 167 25.41 -0.62 -12.72
N LYS A 168 24.74 -1.74 -12.47
CA LYS A 168 25.34 -3.08 -12.51
C LYS A 168 25.69 -3.53 -13.91
N ALA A 169 24.85 -3.26 -14.92
CA ALA A 169 25.16 -3.57 -16.31
C ALA A 169 26.37 -2.81 -16.85
N ARG A 170 26.64 -1.60 -16.35
CA ARG A 170 27.84 -0.81 -16.71
C ARG A 170 29.13 -1.34 -16.09
N THR A 171 29.04 -2.03 -14.93
CA THR A 171 30.19 -2.59 -14.22
C THR A 171 30.55 -4.00 -14.73
N ALA A 172 29.64 -4.63 -15.49
CA ALA A 172 29.93 -5.87 -16.18
C ALA A 172 30.91 -5.58 -17.33
N ASP A 173 32.09 -6.21 -17.29
CA ASP A 173 33.18 -5.98 -18.20
C ASP A 173 32.74 -6.39 -19.63
N PRO A 174 32.84 -5.51 -20.64
CA PRO A 174 32.51 -5.90 -22.03
C PRO A 174 33.42 -7.01 -22.58
N ALA A 175 34.51 -7.35 -21.89
CA ALA A 175 35.41 -8.43 -22.28
C ALA A 175 34.82 -9.84 -22.09
N ASP A 176 33.79 -10.02 -21.27
CA ASP A 176 33.13 -11.32 -21.04
C ASP A 176 32.09 -11.66 -22.13
N VAL A 177 31.88 -10.79 -23.12
CA VAL A 177 30.85 -10.94 -24.18
C VAL A 177 31.47 -11.32 -25.54
N PHE A 178 32.81 -11.43 -25.66
CA PHE A 178 33.50 -11.85 -26.89
C PHE A 178 34.25 -13.18 -26.72
#